data_6acf233ceb4c03947234b1f6907601cc
#
_entry.id   6acf233ceb4c03947234b1f6907601cc
#
_cell.length_a   1.000
_cell.length_b   1.000
_cell.length_c   1.000
_cell.angle_alpha   90.00
_cell.angle_beta   90.00
_cell.angle_gamma   90.00
#
_symmetry.space_group_name_H-M   'P 1'
#
loop_
_entity.id
_entity.type
_entity.pdbx_description
1 polymer ?
#
loop_
_entity_poly.entity_id
_entity_poly.type
_entity_poly.pdbx_seq_one_letter_code
_entity_poly.pdbx_strand_id
1 'polypeptide(L)'
;MKILALLALSLSSASAFAAYGLGLGQEPKYPADFRAYEYVNPDAPKGGVFSLPIQGGFDTFNPFTLKGDKEAGVLNLTVDMLTDNSWDEPFSMYGLLAEDFSLAEDGLSATFRLNPKAKFHNGDPVLAKDVAASFRLLTQDKAANPFYRIYWSDVAKVETPDDRTVVFRFKQRNAELHMALGQLPVFSHKSYPEGLEKGANKMPIGSGPYRFVKADIGRMSEYARDKNYWAQNLPTRKGRYNFDTVRFKYFKDNSVRLEGLKAGQYDFVYENVARNWARGYSDEMLAKRGMGKHEWIQKSDAGMQGFVMNLRRAPFDNILVRQAMVESFDFESINARIFYGAYRRSNSFFTNSEMAATGKPQGAELKLLQSLGNTLDPAVLNQPVPEPPQTDPKTGIRPNLLKARALLEKAGYRYKNGKLT
;
A
#
# COMPACT_ATOMS: atom_id res chain seq x y z
N MET A 1 18.98 20.57 67.64
CA MET A 1 18.96 19.37 66.80
C MET A 1 17.91 19.57 65.73
N LYS A 2 18.33 19.90 64.51
CA LYS A 2 17.46 20.03 63.33
C LYS A 2 17.69 18.83 62.44
N ILE A 3 16.68 17.99 62.29
CA ILE A 3 16.70 16.81 61.41
C ILE A 3 16.34 17.29 60.01
N LEU A 4 17.29 17.24 59.09
CA LEU A 4 17.06 17.38 57.64
C LEU A 4 16.51 16.06 57.10
N ALA A 5 15.27 16.05 56.63
CA ALA A 5 14.71 14.94 55.84
C ALA A 5 15.09 15.16 54.39
N LEU A 6 15.98 14.32 53.84
CA LEU A 6 16.24 14.18 52.39
C LEU A 6 15.07 13.42 51.80
N LEU A 7 14.26 14.10 50.98
CA LEU A 7 13.34 13.43 50.05
C LEU A 7 14.15 12.95 48.83
N ALA A 8 14.42 11.67 48.73
CA ALA A 8 14.92 11.06 47.49
C ALA A 8 13.76 10.91 46.50
N LEU A 9 13.73 11.79 45.50
CA LEU A 9 12.88 11.60 44.32
C LEU A 9 13.47 10.43 43.51
N SER A 10 12.88 9.25 43.66
CA SER A 10 13.13 8.14 42.74
C SER A 10 12.46 8.47 41.38
N LEU A 11 13.25 8.94 40.41
CA LEU A 11 12.85 8.92 39.02
C LEU A 11 12.72 7.44 38.61
N SER A 12 11.50 6.93 38.59
CA SER A 12 11.18 5.69 37.90
C SER A 12 11.34 5.97 36.40
N SER A 13 12.52 5.67 35.85
CA SER A 13 12.70 5.56 34.41
C SER A 13 11.88 4.35 33.97
N ALA A 14 10.69 4.60 33.43
CA ALA A 14 9.95 3.60 32.69
C ALA A 14 10.85 3.10 31.55
N SER A 15 11.28 1.88 31.65
CA SER A 15 12.03 1.21 30.59
C SER A 15 11.09 0.95 29.43
N ALA A 16 11.03 1.88 28.48
CA ALA A 16 10.47 1.57 27.18
C ALA A 16 11.31 0.46 26.57
N PHE A 17 10.74 -0.72 26.40
CA PHE A 17 11.45 -1.83 25.76
C PHE A 17 11.69 -1.44 24.31
N ALA A 18 12.95 -1.29 23.98
CA ALA A 18 13.42 -1.13 22.62
C ALA A 18 13.13 -2.40 21.82
N ALA A 19 12.42 -2.27 20.69
CA ALA A 19 11.99 -3.40 19.91
C ALA A 19 12.66 -3.41 18.52
N TYR A 20 13.18 -4.57 18.13
CA TYR A 20 13.69 -4.86 16.78
C TYR A 20 12.56 -5.00 15.76
N GLY A 21 11.35 -5.28 16.21
CA GLY A 21 10.12 -5.42 15.44
C GLY A 21 8.90 -5.14 16.31
N LEU A 22 7.84 -4.66 15.71
CA LEU A 22 6.52 -4.45 16.33
C LEU A 22 5.43 -4.97 15.40
N GLY A 23 4.44 -5.64 15.98
CA GLY A 23 3.20 -5.98 15.33
C GLY A 23 2.03 -5.17 15.90
N LEU A 24 1.05 -4.86 15.09
CA LEU A 24 -0.18 -4.20 15.55
C LEU A 24 -1.11 -5.22 16.18
N GLY A 25 -1.15 -5.26 17.52
CA GLY A 25 -1.99 -6.19 18.27
C GLY A 25 -1.51 -7.64 18.25
N GLN A 26 -0.32 -7.93 17.76
CA GLN A 26 0.30 -9.25 17.71
C GLN A 26 1.80 -9.17 17.94
N GLU A 27 2.39 -10.28 18.40
CA GLU A 27 3.85 -10.39 18.45
C GLU A 27 4.43 -10.52 17.04
N PRO A 28 5.60 -9.91 16.77
CA PRO A 28 6.26 -10.04 15.48
C PRO A 28 6.62 -11.50 15.16
N LYS A 29 6.38 -11.93 13.93
CA LYS A 29 6.70 -13.28 13.45
C LYS A 29 8.19 -13.60 13.55
N TYR A 30 9.04 -12.65 13.19
CA TYR A 30 10.48 -12.85 13.16
C TYR A 30 11.10 -12.45 14.49
N PRO A 31 11.93 -13.32 15.13
CA PRO A 31 12.61 -13.03 16.40
C PRO A 31 13.75 -12.01 16.22
N ALA A 32 14.27 -11.49 17.33
CA ALA A 32 15.33 -10.46 17.32
C ALA A 32 16.63 -10.87 16.57
N ASP A 33 16.91 -12.15 16.52
CA ASP A 33 18.11 -12.73 15.91
C ASP A 33 17.87 -13.34 14.52
N PHE A 34 16.70 -13.05 13.89
CA PHE A 34 16.43 -13.56 12.54
C PHE A 34 17.49 -13.09 11.55
N ARG A 35 17.81 -13.93 10.57
CA ARG A 35 18.92 -13.69 9.63
C ARG A 35 18.48 -13.15 8.28
N ALA A 36 17.27 -13.50 7.85
CA ALA A 36 16.63 -13.04 6.64
C ALA A 36 15.15 -13.40 6.73
N TYR A 37 14.30 -12.74 5.96
CA TYR A 37 12.91 -13.16 5.82
C TYR A 37 12.83 -14.55 5.19
N GLU A 38 11.83 -15.35 5.57
CA GLU A 38 11.65 -16.73 5.08
C GLU A 38 11.32 -16.79 3.58
N TYR A 39 10.72 -15.74 3.04
CA TYR A 39 10.34 -15.67 1.62
C TYR A 39 11.46 -15.23 0.67
N VAL A 40 12.69 -15.02 1.17
CA VAL A 40 13.85 -14.70 0.35
C VAL A 40 14.88 -15.83 0.37
N ASN A 41 15.67 -15.92 -0.69
CA ASN A 41 16.88 -16.74 -0.68
C ASN A 41 18.06 -15.86 -0.24
N PRO A 42 18.61 -16.04 0.98
CA PRO A 42 19.72 -15.23 1.48
C PRO A 42 21.00 -15.38 0.67
N ASP A 43 21.15 -16.49 -0.04
CA ASP A 43 22.31 -16.83 -0.86
C ASP A 43 22.04 -16.63 -2.37
N ALA A 44 21.00 -15.91 -2.71
CA ALA A 44 20.67 -15.59 -4.10
C ALA A 44 21.86 -14.93 -4.82
N PRO A 45 22.21 -15.38 -6.04
CA PRO A 45 23.32 -14.82 -6.78
C PRO A 45 23.09 -13.35 -7.09
N LYS A 46 24.17 -12.57 -7.06
CA LYS A 46 24.14 -11.16 -7.42
C LYS A 46 24.66 -10.98 -8.84
N GLY A 47 23.97 -10.18 -9.64
CA GLY A 47 24.43 -9.87 -11.01
C GLY A 47 23.29 -9.66 -11.99
N GLY A 48 23.64 -9.42 -13.24
CA GLY A 48 22.70 -9.32 -14.34
C GLY A 48 21.86 -8.04 -14.39
N VAL A 49 20.96 -8.01 -15.36
CA VAL A 49 20.04 -6.89 -15.62
C VAL A 49 18.62 -7.39 -15.43
N PHE A 50 17.81 -6.60 -14.76
CA PHE A 50 16.37 -6.86 -14.60
C PHE A 50 15.58 -5.71 -15.22
N SER A 51 14.92 -5.98 -16.33
CA SER A 51 14.11 -5.00 -17.04
C SER A 51 12.64 -5.20 -16.74
N LEU A 52 11.96 -4.11 -16.37
CA LEU A 52 10.56 -4.08 -15.98
C LEU A 52 9.77 -3.14 -16.88
N PRO A 53 8.55 -3.50 -17.29
CA PRO A 53 7.69 -2.64 -18.08
C PRO A 53 6.84 -1.74 -17.19
N ILE A 54 6.73 -0.48 -17.57
CA ILE A 54 5.79 0.49 -16.98
C ILE A 54 4.85 0.96 -18.08
N GLN A 55 3.56 1.11 -17.75
CA GLN A 55 2.60 1.73 -18.66
C GLN A 55 2.62 3.26 -18.48
N GLY A 56 2.55 3.98 -19.59
CA GLY A 56 2.59 5.45 -19.61
C GLY A 56 3.99 5.99 -19.90
N GLY A 57 4.35 7.07 -19.25
CA GLY A 57 5.65 7.74 -19.31
C GLY A 57 6.02 8.35 -17.97
N PHE A 58 7.08 9.15 -17.94
CA PHE A 58 7.43 9.99 -16.80
C PHE A 58 8.04 11.30 -17.28
N ASP A 59 7.86 12.34 -16.49
CA ASP A 59 8.41 13.68 -16.75
C ASP A 59 9.04 14.31 -15.50
N THR A 60 8.99 13.62 -14.35
CA THR A 60 9.58 14.08 -13.09
C THR A 60 10.29 12.97 -12.33
N PHE A 61 11.40 13.32 -11.67
CA PHE A 61 12.12 12.46 -10.73
C PHE A 61 11.77 12.75 -9.27
N ASN A 62 10.89 13.72 -9.01
CA ASN A 62 10.43 13.99 -7.64
C ASN A 62 9.21 13.12 -7.31
N PRO A 63 9.35 12.11 -6.43
CA PRO A 63 8.25 11.19 -6.12
C PRO A 63 7.22 11.78 -5.14
N PHE A 64 7.49 12.96 -4.57
CA PHE A 64 6.76 13.50 -3.42
C PHE A 64 5.67 14.51 -3.79
N THR A 65 5.61 14.99 -5.02
CA THR A 65 4.61 15.97 -5.48
C THR A 65 3.45 15.31 -6.22
N LEU A 66 2.31 15.99 -6.38
CA LEU A 66 1.22 15.54 -7.27
C LEU A 66 1.47 15.88 -8.74
N LYS A 67 2.26 16.90 -9.00
CA LYS A 67 2.50 17.42 -10.34
C LYS A 67 3.45 16.51 -11.10
N GLY A 68 3.12 16.21 -12.35
CA GLY A 68 3.92 15.38 -13.25
C GLY A 68 3.72 13.87 -13.05
N ASP A 69 4.16 13.12 -14.06
CA ASP A 69 4.22 11.66 -14.04
C ASP A 69 5.56 11.23 -13.45
N LYS A 70 5.50 10.50 -12.36
CA LYS A 70 6.69 10.14 -11.56
C LYS A 70 7.45 8.99 -12.19
N GLU A 71 8.76 9.09 -12.16
CA GLU A 71 9.63 7.98 -12.49
C GLU A 71 9.48 6.83 -11.46
N ALA A 72 9.41 5.57 -11.93
CA ALA A 72 8.98 4.42 -11.13
C ALA A 72 9.99 3.96 -10.07
N GLY A 73 11.27 4.14 -10.31
CA GLY A 73 12.35 3.58 -9.49
C GLY A 73 12.82 4.50 -8.36
N VAL A 74 12.63 5.81 -8.46
CA VAL A 74 13.24 6.76 -7.50
C VAL A 74 12.91 6.41 -6.06
N LEU A 75 11.63 6.34 -5.71
CA LEU A 75 11.24 6.09 -4.33
C LEU A 75 11.63 4.68 -3.86
N ASN A 76 11.38 3.68 -4.70
CA ASN A 76 11.49 2.28 -4.31
C ASN A 76 12.93 1.73 -4.31
N LEU A 77 13.83 2.37 -5.07
CA LEU A 77 15.19 1.88 -5.24
C LEU A 77 16.25 2.78 -4.59
N THR A 78 15.96 4.08 -4.45
CA THR A 78 16.99 5.03 -3.99
C THR A 78 16.75 5.59 -2.59
N VAL A 79 15.58 5.36 -2.00
CA VAL A 79 15.20 5.90 -0.68
C VAL A 79 14.85 4.75 0.27
N ASP A 80 15.44 4.75 1.47
CA ASP A 80 15.00 3.88 2.55
C ASP A 80 13.93 4.55 3.41
N MET A 81 13.07 3.72 4.02
CA MET A 81 12.10 4.12 5.02
C MET A 81 12.69 3.99 6.42
N LEU A 82 12.02 4.54 7.44
CA LEU A 82 12.44 4.35 8.83
C LEU A 82 12.50 2.87 9.21
N THR A 83 11.48 2.10 8.82
CA THR A 83 11.39 0.66 9.08
C THR A 83 11.06 -0.10 7.80
N ASP A 84 11.12 -1.41 7.85
CA ASP A 84 10.70 -2.31 6.77
C ASP A 84 9.47 -3.11 7.20
N ASN A 85 8.57 -3.39 6.26
CA ASN A 85 7.40 -4.24 6.51
C ASN A 85 7.67 -5.65 5.96
N SER A 86 7.25 -6.67 6.70
CA SER A 86 7.29 -8.04 6.17
C SER A 86 6.13 -8.26 5.19
N TRP A 87 6.39 -9.02 4.12
CA TRP A 87 5.38 -9.32 3.11
C TRP A 87 4.54 -10.57 3.45
N ASP A 88 4.99 -11.35 4.42
CA ASP A 88 4.30 -12.56 4.89
C ASP A 88 3.69 -12.40 6.29
N GLU A 89 3.66 -11.18 6.80
CA GLU A 89 3.09 -10.82 8.09
C GLU A 89 2.40 -9.45 7.99
N PRO A 90 1.07 -9.38 8.06
CA PRO A 90 0.35 -8.11 8.01
C PRO A 90 0.62 -7.27 9.27
N PHE A 91 0.58 -5.95 9.11
CA PHE A 91 0.67 -5.00 10.21
C PHE A 91 1.89 -5.19 11.13
N SER A 92 3.04 -5.49 10.53
CA SER A 92 4.32 -5.58 11.23
C SER A 92 5.33 -4.59 10.66
N MET A 93 6.29 -4.18 11.50
CA MET A 93 7.44 -3.40 11.09
C MET A 93 8.71 -3.91 11.76
N TYR A 94 9.81 -3.86 11.03
CA TYR A 94 11.14 -4.33 11.45
C TYR A 94 12.20 -3.26 11.20
N GLY A 95 13.31 -3.33 11.92
CA GLY A 95 14.35 -2.33 11.84
C GLY A 95 14.99 -2.17 10.46
N LEU A 96 15.16 -0.92 10.03
CA LEU A 96 15.89 -0.51 8.83
C LEU A 96 16.73 0.74 9.16
N LEU A 97 16.33 1.95 8.70
CA LEU A 97 17.01 3.18 9.14
C LEU A 97 16.92 3.37 10.65
N ALA A 98 15.78 3.05 11.26
CA ALA A 98 15.68 2.87 12.70
C ALA A 98 16.07 1.43 13.06
N GLU A 99 17.10 1.26 13.87
CA GLU A 99 17.50 -0.04 14.40
C GLU A 99 16.64 -0.49 15.59
N ASP A 100 15.95 0.48 16.19
CA ASP A 100 15.22 0.34 17.43
C ASP A 100 14.10 1.39 17.47
N PHE A 101 12.95 1.00 18.00
CA PHE A 101 11.78 1.87 18.12
C PHE A 101 10.87 1.44 19.27
N SER A 102 10.16 2.39 19.83
CA SER A 102 9.24 2.15 20.93
C SER A 102 8.04 3.10 20.87
N LEU A 103 6.90 2.61 21.36
CA LEU A 103 5.71 3.39 21.62
C LEU A 103 5.64 3.66 23.14
N ALA A 104 5.37 4.90 23.54
CA ALA A 104 5.16 5.22 24.93
C ALA A 104 3.90 4.54 25.49
N GLU A 105 3.88 4.21 26.77
CA GLU A 105 2.74 3.51 27.42
C GLU A 105 1.42 4.28 27.30
N ASP A 106 1.49 5.60 27.33
CA ASP A 106 0.34 6.47 27.14
C ASP A 106 -0.16 6.50 25.67
N GLY A 107 0.61 5.95 24.74
CA GLY A 107 0.31 5.94 23.30
C GLY A 107 0.40 7.32 22.64
N LEU A 108 1.04 8.30 23.29
CA LEU A 108 1.13 9.69 22.82
C LEU A 108 2.48 10.04 22.19
N SER A 109 3.41 9.11 22.11
CA SER A 109 4.65 9.30 21.35
C SER A 109 5.26 8.01 20.87
N ALA A 110 5.97 8.08 19.73
CA ALA A 110 6.84 7.03 19.24
C ALA A 110 8.27 7.55 19.12
N THR A 111 9.22 6.73 19.55
CA THR A 111 10.66 7.02 19.49
C THR A 111 11.31 6.07 18.48
N PHE A 112 12.15 6.60 17.61
CA PHE A 112 12.95 5.86 16.64
C PHE A 112 14.42 6.19 16.85
N ARG A 113 15.25 5.16 16.99
CA ARG A 113 16.69 5.30 17.12
C ARG A 113 17.38 4.83 15.85
N LEU A 114 18.13 5.72 15.21
CA LEU A 114 18.72 5.49 13.90
C LEU A 114 19.97 4.58 13.99
N ASN A 115 20.10 3.71 13.00
CA ASN A 115 21.25 2.84 12.84
C ASN A 115 22.52 3.67 12.57
N PRO A 116 23.60 3.52 13.36
CA PRO A 116 24.84 4.31 13.20
C PRO A 116 25.56 4.05 11.89
N LYS A 117 25.26 2.94 11.19
CA LYS A 117 25.86 2.59 9.90
C LYS A 117 25.12 3.21 8.72
N ALA A 118 23.91 3.77 8.93
CA ALA A 118 23.10 4.34 7.86
C ALA A 118 23.80 5.53 7.20
N LYS A 119 23.90 5.49 5.85
CA LYS A 119 24.55 6.52 5.04
C LYS A 119 23.74 6.79 3.79
N PHE A 120 23.71 8.05 3.40
CA PHE A 120 23.21 8.46 2.10
C PHE A 120 24.16 8.12 0.96
N HIS A 121 23.67 8.17 -0.27
CA HIS A 121 24.48 7.92 -1.47
C HIS A 121 25.68 8.87 -1.63
N ASN A 122 25.63 10.07 -1.08
CA ASN A 122 26.73 11.02 -1.09
C ASN A 122 27.77 10.77 0.03
N GLY A 123 27.59 9.73 0.85
CA GLY A 123 28.48 9.36 1.94
C GLY A 123 28.14 10.00 3.30
N ASP A 124 27.28 11.00 3.34
CA ASP A 124 26.85 11.63 4.60
C ASP A 124 26.14 10.60 5.50
N PRO A 125 26.29 10.63 6.82
CA PRO A 125 25.51 9.81 7.74
C PRO A 125 24.03 10.25 7.71
N VAL A 126 23.13 9.28 7.90
CA VAL A 126 21.71 9.57 8.12
C VAL A 126 21.52 9.97 9.58
N LEU A 127 21.02 11.16 9.83
CA LEU A 127 20.86 11.74 11.15
C LEU A 127 19.39 12.07 11.45
N ALA A 128 19.06 12.25 12.72
CA ALA A 128 17.72 12.59 13.19
C ALA A 128 17.17 13.85 12.54
N LYS A 129 18.02 14.84 12.25
CA LYS A 129 17.65 16.05 11.50
C LYS A 129 17.13 15.78 10.08
N ASP A 130 17.61 14.70 9.42
CA ASP A 130 17.17 14.33 8.08
C ASP A 130 15.77 13.74 8.12
N VAL A 131 15.48 12.92 9.13
CA VAL A 131 14.12 12.38 9.39
C VAL A 131 13.15 13.53 9.66
N ALA A 132 13.51 14.44 10.57
CA ALA A 132 12.68 15.60 10.89
C ALA A 132 12.47 16.53 9.69
N ALA A 133 13.50 16.72 8.84
CA ALA A 133 13.41 17.51 7.62
C ALA A 133 12.52 16.84 6.57
N SER A 134 12.67 15.52 6.36
CA SER A 134 11.81 14.74 5.45
C SER A 134 10.35 14.82 5.88
N PHE A 135 10.05 14.59 7.17
CA PHE A 135 8.70 14.70 7.70
C PHE A 135 8.11 16.10 7.50
N ARG A 136 8.84 17.17 7.88
CA ARG A 136 8.37 18.55 7.72
C ARG A 136 8.11 18.89 6.27
N LEU A 137 9.02 18.53 5.38
CA LEU A 137 8.88 18.82 3.96
C LEU A 137 7.63 18.13 3.38
N LEU A 138 7.43 16.85 3.68
CA LEU A 138 6.29 16.08 3.19
C LEU A 138 4.94 16.54 3.75
N THR A 139 4.91 17.05 4.99
CA THR A 139 3.66 17.45 5.65
C THR A 139 3.34 18.94 5.55
N GLN A 140 4.34 19.82 5.34
CA GLN A 140 4.16 21.27 5.41
C GLN A 140 4.36 21.98 4.08
N ASP A 141 5.14 21.40 3.14
CA ASP A 141 5.33 22.01 1.82
C ASP A 141 4.03 21.94 1.01
N LYS A 142 3.62 23.05 0.40
CA LYS A 142 2.36 23.14 -0.37
C LYS A 142 2.39 22.28 -1.63
N ALA A 143 3.57 22.05 -2.22
CA ALA A 143 3.76 21.21 -3.40
C ALA A 143 3.78 19.71 -3.06
N ALA A 144 3.92 19.34 -1.78
CA ALA A 144 3.87 17.94 -1.36
C ALA A 144 2.50 17.32 -1.64
N ASN A 145 2.51 16.03 -1.97
CA ASN A 145 1.27 15.26 -2.08
C ASN A 145 0.46 15.37 -0.77
N PRO A 146 -0.80 15.87 -0.81
CA PRO A 146 -1.64 16.05 0.37
C PRO A 146 -1.83 14.77 1.18
N PHE A 147 -1.65 13.60 0.56
CA PHE A 147 -1.70 12.30 1.23
C PHE A 147 -0.81 12.27 2.50
N TYR A 148 0.43 12.75 2.43
CA TYR A 148 1.35 12.74 3.57
C TYR A 148 0.82 13.57 4.75
N ARG A 149 0.22 14.73 4.46
CA ARG A 149 -0.35 15.61 5.49
C ARG A 149 -1.55 14.97 6.18
N ILE A 150 -2.39 14.26 5.43
CA ILE A 150 -3.56 13.55 5.96
C ILE A 150 -3.09 12.33 6.76
N TYR A 151 -2.18 11.55 6.19
CA TYR A 151 -1.72 10.28 6.76
C TYR A 151 -1.02 10.46 8.12
N TRP A 152 -0.27 11.54 8.30
CA TRP A 152 0.40 11.87 9.55
C TRP A 152 -0.22 13.06 10.28
N SER A 153 -1.51 13.31 10.08
CA SER A 153 -2.23 14.48 10.67
C SER A 153 -2.22 14.52 12.19
N ASP A 154 -2.16 13.35 12.84
CA ASP A 154 -2.14 13.25 14.31
C ASP A 154 -0.76 13.50 14.93
N VAL A 155 0.28 13.72 14.15
CA VAL A 155 1.58 14.17 14.68
C VAL A 155 1.49 15.63 15.10
N ALA A 156 1.76 15.91 16.37
CA ALA A 156 1.79 17.26 16.92
C ALA A 156 3.18 17.90 16.75
N LYS A 157 4.24 17.13 17.02
CA LYS A 157 5.62 17.63 17.04
C LYS A 157 6.62 16.53 16.71
N VAL A 158 7.73 16.90 16.09
CA VAL A 158 8.91 16.03 15.87
C VAL A 158 10.07 16.65 16.65
N GLU A 159 10.72 15.87 17.51
CA GLU A 159 11.86 16.22 18.33
C GLU A 159 13.07 15.39 17.95
N THR A 160 14.25 15.99 18.03
CA THR A 160 15.54 15.33 17.76
C THR A 160 16.48 15.62 18.92
N PRO A 161 16.33 14.89 20.05
CA PRO A 161 17.11 15.16 21.26
C PRO A 161 18.61 14.97 21.08
N ASP A 162 18.99 14.12 20.13
CA ASP A 162 20.37 13.90 19.72
C ASP A 162 20.42 13.57 18.21
N ASP A 163 21.61 13.31 17.68
CA ASP A 163 21.84 13.07 16.24
C ASP A 163 21.20 11.76 15.73
N ARG A 164 20.79 10.85 16.62
CA ARG A 164 20.27 9.52 16.25
C ARG A 164 18.87 9.21 16.76
N THR A 165 18.32 10.07 17.61
CA THR A 165 17.02 9.82 18.21
C THR A 165 15.99 10.80 17.64
N VAL A 166 14.86 10.25 17.17
CA VAL A 166 13.70 11.00 16.68
C VAL A 166 12.49 10.63 17.53
N VAL A 167 11.82 11.63 18.09
CA VAL A 167 10.60 11.44 18.86
C VAL A 167 9.45 12.15 18.16
N PHE A 168 8.42 11.39 17.81
CA PHE A 168 7.17 11.92 17.29
C PHE A 168 6.15 12.01 18.44
N ARG A 169 5.67 13.21 18.73
CA ARG A 169 4.59 13.45 19.70
C ARG A 169 3.25 13.50 18.99
N PHE A 170 2.24 12.84 19.54
CA PHE A 170 0.92 12.73 18.95
C PHE A 170 -0.07 13.69 19.59
N LYS A 171 -1.03 14.18 18.83
CA LYS A 171 -2.13 15.03 19.30
C LYS A 171 -3.11 14.26 20.18
N GLN A 172 -3.28 12.99 19.86
CA GLN A 172 -4.18 12.05 20.50
C GLN A 172 -3.64 10.63 20.39
N ARG A 173 -4.14 9.73 21.20
CA ARG A 173 -3.81 8.31 21.09
C ARG A 173 -4.27 7.76 19.75
N ASN A 174 -3.33 7.18 19.00
CA ASN A 174 -3.58 6.54 17.73
C ASN A 174 -2.74 5.25 17.65
N ALA A 175 -3.42 4.11 17.70
CA ALA A 175 -2.78 2.79 17.77
C ALA A 175 -1.94 2.44 16.53
N GLU A 176 -2.22 3.06 15.36
CA GLU A 176 -1.58 2.73 14.09
C GLU A 176 -0.50 3.74 13.68
N LEU A 177 -0.46 4.92 14.31
CA LEU A 177 0.37 6.04 13.84
C LEU A 177 1.86 5.73 13.84
N HIS A 178 2.36 4.95 14.81
CA HIS A 178 3.75 4.52 14.83
C HIS A 178 4.11 3.63 13.64
N MET A 179 3.19 2.75 13.20
CA MET A 179 3.34 1.92 12.00
C MET A 179 3.36 2.79 10.73
N ALA A 180 2.46 3.77 10.66
CA ALA A 180 2.41 4.73 9.57
C ALA A 180 3.70 5.56 9.49
N LEU A 181 4.28 5.94 10.62
CA LEU A 181 5.56 6.67 10.69
C LEU A 181 6.75 5.79 10.28
N GLY A 182 6.70 4.48 10.54
CA GLY A 182 7.71 3.54 10.04
C GLY A 182 7.87 3.58 8.52
N GLN A 183 6.83 3.93 7.78
CA GLN A 183 6.82 4.08 6.32
C GLN A 183 7.28 5.48 5.84
N LEU A 184 7.80 6.33 6.72
CA LEU A 184 8.34 7.64 6.32
C LEU A 184 9.56 7.47 5.43
N PRO A 185 9.53 7.93 4.17
CA PRO A 185 10.71 7.95 3.32
C PRO A 185 11.70 9.01 3.83
N VAL A 186 12.94 8.60 4.08
CA VAL A 186 13.98 9.48 4.61
C VAL A 186 14.98 9.83 3.52
N PHE A 187 15.16 11.12 3.31
CA PHE A 187 16.15 11.67 2.38
C PHE A 187 16.93 12.79 3.06
N SER A 188 18.13 13.07 2.56
CA SER A 188 18.99 14.12 3.14
C SER A 188 18.27 15.46 3.16
N HIS A 189 18.38 16.19 4.26
CA HIS A 189 17.88 17.57 4.39
C HIS A 189 18.42 18.52 3.32
N LYS A 190 19.52 18.11 2.63
CA LYS A 190 20.13 18.85 1.52
C LYS A 190 19.43 18.62 0.18
N SER A 191 18.47 17.68 0.08
CA SER A 191 17.83 17.29 -1.19
C SER A 191 17.04 18.42 -1.83
N TYR A 192 16.25 19.13 -1.03
CA TYR A 192 15.31 20.15 -1.50
C TYR A 192 15.43 21.45 -0.68
N PRO A 193 16.57 22.18 -0.78
CA PRO A 193 16.81 23.37 0.05
C PRO A 193 15.83 24.51 -0.22
N GLU A 194 15.24 24.54 -1.42
CA GLU A 194 14.28 25.56 -1.86
C GLU A 194 12.82 25.02 -1.92
N GLY A 195 12.57 23.86 -1.31
CA GLY A 195 11.26 23.21 -1.33
C GLY A 195 11.04 22.28 -2.53
N LEU A 196 9.91 21.55 -2.50
CA LEU A 196 9.60 20.53 -3.50
C LEU A 196 9.23 21.10 -4.87
N GLU A 197 8.61 22.26 -4.92
CA GLU A 197 8.20 22.87 -6.18
C GLU A 197 9.40 23.19 -7.09
N LYS A 198 10.45 23.81 -6.54
CA LYS A 198 11.69 24.08 -7.26
C LYS A 198 12.56 22.84 -7.47
N GLY A 199 12.26 21.76 -6.72
CA GLY A 199 12.91 20.46 -6.84
C GLY A 199 12.20 19.47 -7.77
N ALA A 200 11.26 19.89 -8.61
CA ALA A 200 10.41 19.01 -9.42
C ALA A 200 11.21 18.00 -10.27
N ASN A 201 12.36 18.39 -10.82
CA ASN A 201 13.22 17.53 -11.63
C ASN A 201 14.46 17.01 -10.87
N LYS A 202 14.50 17.16 -9.54
CA LYS A 202 15.61 16.69 -8.72
C LYS A 202 15.25 15.38 -8.04
N MET A 203 16.19 14.44 -8.06
CA MET A 203 16.11 13.26 -7.23
C MET A 203 16.45 13.60 -5.78
N PRO A 204 15.81 12.94 -4.81
CA PRO A 204 16.26 13.01 -3.44
C PRO A 204 17.65 12.37 -3.28
N ILE A 205 18.46 12.90 -2.39
CA ILE A 205 19.69 12.22 -1.93
C ILE A 205 19.23 11.16 -0.94
N GLY A 206 19.10 9.94 -1.43
CA GLY A 206 18.60 8.79 -0.67
C GLY A 206 19.71 7.89 -0.16
N SER A 207 19.33 6.83 0.53
CA SER A 207 20.19 5.83 1.16
C SER A 207 19.94 4.41 0.64
N GLY A 208 19.07 4.25 -0.36
CA GLY A 208 18.56 2.98 -0.83
C GLY A 208 19.56 2.10 -1.57
N PRO A 209 19.15 0.86 -1.94
CA PRO A 209 20.04 -0.16 -2.48
C PRO A 209 20.53 0.08 -3.91
N TYR A 210 19.93 1.02 -4.63
CA TYR A 210 20.31 1.36 -6.00
C TYR A 210 20.58 2.84 -6.16
N ARG A 211 21.46 3.15 -7.12
CA ARG A 211 21.78 4.51 -7.56
C ARG A 211 21.26 4.73 -8.98
N PHE A 212 20.70 5.90 -9.22
CA PHE A 212 20.33 6.31 -10.57
C PHE A 212 21.56 6.42 -11.47
N VAL A 213 21.43 5.94 -12.71
CA VAL A 213 22.50 5.99 -13.72
C VAL A 213 22.14 6.95 -14.84
N LYS A 214 21.00 6.71 -15.50
CA LYS A 214 20.56 7.50 -16.67
C LYS A 214 19.08 7.32 -16.94
N ALA A 215 18.53 8.24 -17.73
CA ALA A 215 17.19 8.12 -18.27
C ALA A 215 17.10 8.68 -19.70
N ASP A 216 16.18 8.13 -20.48
CA ASP A 216 15.54 8.73 -21.63
C ASP A 216 14.12 9.10 -21.20
N ILE A 217 13.86 10.40 -21.03
CA ILE A 217 12.63 10.92 -20.40
C ILE A 217 11.39 10.36 -21.11
N GLY A 218 10.48 9.83 -20.30
CA GLY A 218 9.24 9.20 -20.77
C GLY A 218 9.40 7.81 -21.39
N ARG A 219 10.63 7.31 -21.57
CA ARG A 219 10.89 6.02 -22.25
C ARG A 219 11.63 5.01 -21.41
N MET A 220 12.64 5.42 -20.65
CA MET A 220 13.48 4.48 -19.92
C MET A 220 14.21 5.16 -18.78
N SER A 221 14.39 4.44 -17.68
CA SER A 221 15.31 4.77 -16.61
C SER A 221 16.13 3.56 -16.18
N GLU A 222 17.33 3.80 -15.68
CA GLU A 222 18.28 2.76 -15.30
C GLU A 222 18.94 3.07 -13.97
N TYR A 223 19.05 2.02 -13.14
CA TYR A 223 19.60 2.07 -11.80
C TYR A 223 20.66 0.98 -11.65
N ALA A 224 21.79 1.32 -11.07
CA ALA A 224 22.86 0.39 -10.72
C ALA A 224 22.80 0.06 -9.22
N ARG A 225 22.99 -1.20 -8.88
CA ARG A 225 23.07 -1.66 -7.49
C ARG A 225 24.25 -0.97 -6.79
N ASP A 226 24.01 -0.42 -5.62
CA ASP A 226 25.07 0.09 -4.77
C ASP A 226 25.75 -1.09 -4.05
N LYS A 227 26.95 -1.45 -4.51
CA LYS A 227 27.74 -2.53 -3.92
C LYS A 227 28.16 -2.25 -2.48
N ASN A 228 28.12 -0.97 -2.08
CA ASN A 228 28.44 -0.50 -0.72
C ASN A 228 27.18 -0.10 0.05
N TYR A 229 26.02 -0.60 -0.35
CA TYR A 229 24.76 -0.32 0.34
C TYR A 229 24.88 -0.64 1.82
N TRP A 230 24.65 0.36 2.66
CA TRP A 230 24.89 0.30 4.10
C TRP A 230 24.11 -0.82 4.80
N ALA A 231 22.89 -1.12 4.31
CA ALA A 231 21.97 -2.09 4.91
C ALA A 231 22.05 -3.50 4.29
N GLN A 232 22.95 -3.78 3.34
CA GLN A 232 22.99 -5.03 2.57
C GLN A 232 23.01 -6.31 3.43
N ASN A 233 23.57 -6.23 4.66
CA ASN A 233 23.68 -7.35 5.59
C ASN A 233 22.63 -7.32 6.71
N LEU A 234 21.72 -6.34 6.72
CA LEU A 234 20.62 -6.35 7.68
C LEU A 234 19.66 -7.50 7.37
N PRO A 235 19.08 -8.14 8.38
CA PRO A 235 18.12 -9.23 8.18
C PRO A 235 16.96 -8.86 7.24
N THR A 236 16.48 -7.63 7.32
CA THR A 236 15.42 -7.08 6.46
C THR A 236 15.83 -6.85 5.00
N ARG A 237 17.14 -6.91 4.69
CA ARG A 237 17.68 -6.64 3.33
C ARG A 237 18.45 -7.81 2.73
N LYS A 238 18.90 -8.74 3.56
CA LYS A 238 19.66 -9.92 3.10
C LYS A 238 18.82 -10.75 2.13
N GLY A 239 19.43 -11.21 1.04
CA GLY A 239 18.74 -11.98 -0.01
C GLY A 239 17.91 -11.14 -1.01
N ARG A 240 17.86 -9.82 -0.82
CA ARG A 240 17.11 -8.87 -1.70
C ARG A 240 18.10 -8.10 -2.58
N TYR A 241 17.56 -7.38 -3.59
CA TYR A 241 18.33 -6.48 -4.47
C TYR A 241 19.48 -7.21 -5.18
N ASN A 242 19.12 -8.27 -5.92
CA ASN A 242 20.11 -9.21 -6.45
C ASN A 242 20.69 -8.79 -7.81
N PHE A 243 19.97 -8.01 -8.60
CA PHE A 243 20.40 -7.59 -9.92
C PHE A 243 21.38 -6.41 -9.85
N ASP A 244 22.42 -6.43 -10.69
CA ASP A 244 23.37 -5.30 -10.78
C ASP A 244 22.73 -4.08 -11.43
N THR A 245 21.78 -4.29 -12.34
CA THR A 245 21.04 -3.22 -13.00
C THR A 245 19.55 -3.49 -12.95
N VAL A 246 18.77 -2.49 -12.56
CA VAL A 246 17.31 -2.46 -12.72
C VAL A 246 16.98 -1.41 -13.76
N ARG A 247 16.17 -1.80 -14.75
CA ARG A 247 15.77 -0.92 -15.86
C ARG A 247 14.26 -0.88 -15.96
N PHE A 248 13.68 0.32 -15.96
CA PHE A 248 12.27 0.53 -16.27
C PHE A 248 12.13 0.97 -17.72
N LYS A 249 11.28 0.29 -18.48
CA LYS A 249 10.93 0.64 -19.85
C LYS A 249 9.46 1.03 -19.91
N TYR A 250 9.19 2.18 -20.49
CA TYR A 250 7.86 2.78 -20.53
C TYR A 250 7.17 2.48 -21.87
N PHE A 251 5.95 2.02 -21.79
CA PHE A 251 5.12 1.65 -22.93
C PHE A 251 3.83 2.44 -22.91
N LYS A 252 3.43 3.00 -24.05
CA LYS A 252 2.26 3.88 -24.16
C LYS A 252 0.99 3.22 -23.58
N ASP A 253 0.78 1.95 -23.89
CA ASP A 253 -0.40 1.21 -23.49
C ASP A 253 -0.10 -0.30 -23.31
N ASN A 254 -1.09 -1.05 -22.84
CA ASN A 254 -0.95 -2.47 -22.56
C ASN A 254 -0.71 -3.32 -23.83
N SER A 255 -1.19 -2.89 -24.99
CA SER A 255 -0.98 -3.64 -26.26
C SER A 255 0.46 -3.52 -26.70
N VAL A 256 1.00 -2.30 -26.66
CA VAL A 256 2.44 -2.05 -26.97
C VAL A 256 3.33 -2.73 -25.94
N ARG A 257 2.94 -2.75 -24.66
CA ARG A 257 3.66 -3.49 -23.60
C ARG A 257 3.72 -4.98 -23.92
N LEU A 258 2.62 -5.60 -24.30
CA LEU A 258 2.58 -7.02 -24.67
C LEU A 258 3.50 -7.33 -25.86
N GLU A 259 3.51 -6.49 -26.90
CA GLU A 259 4.44 -6.64 -28.03
C GLU A 259 5.91 -6.45 -27.58
N GLY A 260 6.16 -5.58 -26.62
CA GLY A 260 7.47 -5.41 -25.99
C GLY A 260 7.98 -6.70 -25.33
N LEU A 261 7.11 -7.48 -24.67
CA LEU A 261 7.48 -8.80 -24.13
C LEU A 261 7.84 -9.77 -25.25
N LYS A 262 7.00 -9.86 -26.27
CA LYS A 262 7.26 -10.72 -27.44
C LYS A 262 8.59 -10.39 -28.12
N ALA A 263 8.97 -9.11 -28.13
CA ALA A 263 10.24 -8.63 -28.63
C ALA A 263 11.42 -8.79 -27.64
N GLY A 264 11.20 -9.32 -26.42
CA GLY A 264 12.24 -9.51 -25.40
C GLY A 264 12.77 -8.21 -24.82
N GLN A 265 11.94 -7.20 -24.72
CA GLN A 265 12.38 -5.90 -24.22
C GLN A 265 12.42 -5.81 -22.68
N TYR A 266 11.76 -6.74 -21.98
CA TYR A 266 11.78 -6.83 -20.52
C TYR A 266 11.60 -8.28 -20.04
N ASP A 267 11.86 -8.52 -18.76
CA ASP A 267 12.05 -9.86 -18.20
C ASP A 267 10.88 -10.34 -17.35
N PHE A 268 10.08 -9.43 -16.80
CA PHE A 268 8.97 -9.76 -15.90
C PHE A 268 7.83 -8.77 -16.08
N VAL A 269 6.59 -9.26 -15.99
CA VAL A 269 5.39 -8.42 -15.91
C VAL A 269 4.38 -9.03 -14.96
N TYR A 270 3.81 -8.21 -14.10
CA TYR A 270 2.59 -8.53 -13.39
C TYR A 270 1.41 -8.21 -14.30
N GLU A 271 0.76 -9.25 -14.84
CA GLU A 271 -0.35 -9.06 -15.78
C GLU A 271 -1.68 -9.05 -15.04
N ASN A 272 -2.34 -7.92 -15.05
CA ASN A 272 -3.65 -7.69 -14.43
C ASN A 272 -4.80 -7.53 -15.43
N VAL A 273 -4.51 -7.69 -16.74
CA VAL A 273 -5.52 -7.63 -17.79
C VAL A 273 -5.95 -9.05 -18.15
N ALA A 274 -7.14 -9.47 -17.76
CA ALA A 274 -7.67 -10.81 -17.97
C ALA A 274 -7.58 -11.28 -19.42
N ARG A 275 -7.87 -10.42 -20.40
CA ARG A 275 -7.73 -10.72 -21.84
C ARG A 275 -6.29 -11.06 -22.22
N ASN A 276 -5.32 -10.28 -21.74
CA ASN A 276 -3.91 -10.54 -22.05
C ASN A 276 -3.46 -11.84 -21.40
N TRP A 277 -3.84 -12.07 -20.13
CA TRP A 277 -3.57 -13.33 -19.45
C TRP A 277 -4.12 -14.53 -20.20
N ALA A 278 -5.38 -14.46 -20.65
CA ALA A 278 -6.05 -15.58 -21.34
C ALA A 278 -5.54 -15.83 -22.77
N ARG A 279 -5.15 -14.77 -23.50
CA ARG A 279 -4.89 -14.87 -24.95
C ARG A 279 -3.57 -14.25 -25.41
N GLY A 280 -2.93 -13.43 -24.59
CA GLY A 280 -1.73 -12.67 -25.00
C GLY A 280 -0.44 -13.46 -24.90
N TYR A 281 -0.42 -14.50 -24.07
CA TYR A 281 0.78 -15.26 -23.73
C TYR A 281 0.61 -16.73 -24.17
N SER A 282 1.09 -17.08 -25.37
CA SER A 282 1.11 -18.49 -25.80
C SER A 282 2.32 -19.22 -25.22
N ASP A 283 2.15 -20.50 -24.90
CA ASP A 283 3.23 -21.34 -24.34
C ASP A 283 4.44 -21.39 -25.27
N GLU A 284 4.20 -21.46 -26.60
CA GLU A 284 5.27 -21.45 -27.61
C GLU A 284 6.11 -20.15 -27.55
N MET A 285 5.44 -18.98 -27.46
CA MET A 285 6.12 -17.69 -27.35
C MET A 285 6.92 -17.58 -26.06
N LEU A 286 6.35 -18.01 -24.94
CA LEU A 286 7.00 -17.99 -23.64
C LEU A 286 8.21 -18.93 -23.61
N ALA A 287 8.06 -20.16 -24.13
CA ALA A 287 9.15 -21.13 -24.21
C ALA A 287 10.33 -20.63 -25.04
N LYS A 288 10.07 -19.98 -26.19
CA LYS A 288 11.12 -19.34 -27.02
C LYS A 288 11.90 -18.27 -26.29
N ARG A 289 11.32 -17.70 -25.21
CA ARG A 289 11.93 -16.65 -24.36
C ARG A 289 12.48 -17.19 -23.04
N GLY A 290 12.37 -18.49 -22.77
CA GLY A 290 12.71 -19.06 -21.46
C GLY A 290 11.83 -18.53 -20.34
N MET A 291 10.60 -18.13 -20.63
CA MET A 291 9.63 -17.55 -19.69
C MET A 291 8.51 -18.54 -19.39
N GLY A 292 7.81 -18.32 -18.26
CA GLY A 292 6.63 -19.08 -17.87
C GLY A 292 5.51 -18.18 -17.36
N LYS A 293 4.29 -18.70 -17.33
CA LYS A 293 3.13 -18.10 -16.64
C LYS A 293 3.00 -18.73 -15.27
N HIS A 294 2.80 -17.89 -14.26
CA HIS A 294 2.57 -18.32 -12.88
C HIS A 294 1.38 -17.57 -12.29
N GLU A 295 0.48 -18.32 -11.66
CA GLU A 295 -0.61 -17.75 -10.87
C GLU A 295 -0.27 -17.85 -9.40
N TRP A 296 -0.39 -16.72 -8.70
CA TRP A 296 -0.24 -16.66 -7.25
C TRP A 296 -1.59 -16.33 -6.62
N ILE A 297 -2.08 -17.22 -5.79
CA ILE A 297 -3.29 -16.97 -5.02
C ILE A 297 -2.92 -16.04 -3.86
N GLN A 298 -3.45 -14.83 -3.92
CA GLN A 298 -3.29 -13.87 -2.83
C GLN A 298 -4.11 -14.32 -1.62
N LYS A 299 -3.49 -14.25 -0.45
CA LYS A 299 -4.14 -14.54 0.84
C LYS A 299 -4.47 -13.27 1.63
N SER A 300 -4.01 -12.11 1.16
CA SER A 300 -4.38 -10.83 1.73
C SER A 300 -5.81 -10.45 1.32
N ASP A 301 -6.39 -9.53 2.05
CA ASP A 301 -7.66 -8.91 1.69
C ASP A 301 -7.62 -8.37 0.26
N ALA A 302 -8.72 -8.58 -0.45
CA ALA A 302 -8.89 -8.11 -1.81
C ALA A 302 -9.65 -6.78 -1.80
N GLY A 303 -9.12 -5.80 -2.54
CA GLY A 303 -9.85 -4.56 -2.78
C GLY A 303 -11.14 -4.81 -3.55
N MET A 304 -12.10 -3.90 -3.41
CA MET A 304 -13.36 -3.93 -4.14
C MET A 304 -13.32 -2.90 -5.29
N GLN A 305 -13.63 -3.35 -6.49
CA GLN A 305 -13.90 -2.47 -7.62
C GLN A 305 -15.41 -2.40 -7.86
N GLY A 306 -15.97 -1.20 -7.92
CA GLY A 306 -17.41 -1.04 -8.05
C GLY A 306 -17.82 0.36 -8.52
N PHE A 307 -19.10 0.52 -8.83
CA PHE A 307 -19.70 1.82 -9.12
C PHE A 307 -20.15 2.49 -7.82
N VAL A 308 -19.48 3.58 -7.45
CA VAL A 308 -19.85 4.37 -6.28
C VAL A 308 -20.93 5.37 -6.67
N MET A 309 -22.12 5.23 -6.09
CA MET A 309 -23.26 6.09 -6.37
C MET A 309 -23.29 7.31 -5.45
N ASN A 310 -23.49 8.50 -6.01
CA ASN A 310 -23.59 9.71 -5.21
C ASN A 310 -24.97 9.80 -4.55
N LEU A 311 -25.08 9.34 -3.29
CA LEU A 311 -26.34 9.32 -2.55
C LEU A 311 -26.96 10.71 -2.25
N ARG A 312 -26.22 11.78 -2.51
CA ARG A 312 -26.69 13.17 -2.34
C ARG A 312 -27.43 13.70 -3.55
N ARG A 313 -27.51 12.92 -4.63
CA ARG A 313 -28.14 13.33 -5.90
C ARG A 313 -29.17 12.32 -6.34
N ALA A 314 -30.33 12.85 -6.80
CA ALA A 314 -31.28 12.04 -7.52
C ALA A 314 -30.64 11.51 -8.84
N PRO A 315 -30.95 10.29 -9.26
CA PRO A 315 -31.92 9.38 -8.63
C PRO A 315 -31.30 8.44 -7.58
N PHE A 316 -30.03 8.62 -7.24
CA PHE A 316 -29.27 7.67 -6.40
C PHE A 316 -29.51 7.83 -4.89
N ASP A 317 -30.20 8.88 -4.46
CA ASP A 317 -30.72 9.03 -3.09
C ASP A 317 -31.80 7.98 -2.78
N ASN A 318 -32.51 7.47 -3.79
CA ASN A 318 -33.51 6.43 -3.63
C ASN A 318 -32.89 5.02 -3.65
N ILE A 319 -33.08 4.27 -2.55
CA ILE A 319 -32.55 2.91 -2.40
C ILE A 319 -33.10 1.94 -3.45
N LEU A 320 -34.36 2.07 -3.85
CA LEU A 320 -34.98 1.20 -4.84
C LEU A 320 -34.34 1.32 -6.21
N VAL A 321 -33.91 2.54 -6.58
CA VAL A 321 -33.14 2.78 -7.81
C VAL A 321 -31.79 2.07 -7.75
N ARG A 322 -31.07 2.18 -6.62
CA ARG A 322 -29.78 1.49 -6.44
C ARG A 322 -29.93 -0.03 -6.51
N GLN A 323 -30.96 -0.58 -5.86
CA GLN A 323 -31.28 -2.00 -5.94
C GLN A 323 -31.62 -2.45 -7.37
N ALA A 324 -32.38 -1.66 -8.12
CA ALA A 324 -32.67 -1.93 -9.51
C ALA A 324 -31.40 -1.97 -10.39
N MET A 325 -30.43 -1.09 -10.13
CA MET A 325 -29.14 -1.13 -10.84
C MET A 325 -28.33 -2.39 -10.50
N VAL A 326 -28.34 -2.82 -9.23
CA VAL A 326 -27.66 -4.05 -8.81
C VAL A 326 -28.28 -5.29 -9.48
N GLU A 327 -29.61 -5.36 -9.58
CA GLU A 327 -30.34 -6.43 -10.31
C GLU A 327 -30.02 -6.40 -11.82
N SER A 328 -29.75 -5.23 -12.39
CA SER A 328 -29.48 -5.08 -13.82
C SER A 328 -28.04 -5.40 -14.22
N PHE A 329 -27.16 -5.71 -13.26
CA PHE A 329 -25.75 -5.96 -13.53
C PHE A 329 -25.49 -7.46 -13.76
N ASP A 330 -25.30 -7.85 -15.02
CA ASP A 330 -25.03 -9.24 -15.44
C ASP A 330 -23.53 -9.59 -15.27
N PHE A 331 -23.11 -9.78 -14.02
CA PHE A 331 -21.72 -10.09 -13.71
C PHE A 331 -21.27 -11.43 -14.33
N GLU A 332 -22.10 -12.46 -14.30
CA GLU A 332 -21.74 -13.81 -14.77
C GLU A 332 -21.42 -13.80 -16.27
N SER A 333 -22.26 -13.15 -17.07
CA SER A 333 -22.01 -13.03 -18.54
C SER A 333 -20.78 -12.18 -18.83
N ILE A 334 -20.59 -11.08 -18.11
CA ILE A 334 -19.41 -10.21 -18.24
C ILE A 334 -18.16 -10.97 -17.85
N ASN A 335 -18.19 -11.67 -16.72
CA ASN A 335 -17.05 -12.45 -16.24
C ASN A 335 -16.68 -13.56 -17.26
N ALA A 336 -17.65 -14.30 -17.75
CA ALA A 336 -17.39 -15.38 -18.70
C ALA A 336 -16.86 -14.86 -20.05
N ARG A 337 -17.44 -13.79 -20.60
CA ARG A 337 -17.15 -13.33 -21.98
C ARG A 337 -16.03 -12.32 -22.08
N ILE A 338 -15.91 -11.43 -21.09
CA ILE A 338 -14.92 -10.33 -21.11
C ILE A 338 -13.72 -10.65 -20.21
N PHE A 339 -13.96 -11.22 -19.04
CA PHE A 339 -12.93 -11.49 -18.05
C PHE A 339 -12.45 -12.96 -18.02
N TYR A 340 -12.95 -13.80 -18.93
CA TYR A 340 -12.52 -15.19 -19.08
C TYR A 340 -12.66 -16.03 -17.81
N GLY A 341 -13.65 -15.71 -16.96
CA GLY A 341 -13.86 -16.38 -15.69
C GLY A 341 -12.88 -16.01 -14.58
N ALA A 342 -12.04 -15.00 -14.78
CA ALA A 342 -10.93 -14.67 -13.88
C ALA A 342 -11.36 -13.97 -12.59
N TYR A 343 -12.61 -13.51 -12.48
CA TYR A 343 -13.05 -12.70 -11.33
C TYR A 343 -14.15 -13.37 -10.52
N ARG A 344 -14.27 -12.93 -9.27
CA ARG A 344 -15.41 -13.22 -8.40
C ARG A 344 -16.15 -11.93 -8.09
N ARG A 345 -17.49 -11.98 -7.98
CA ARG A 345 -18.28 -10.84 -7.56
C ARG A 345 -18.03 -10.55 -6.08
N SER A 346 -17.63 -9.33 -5.75
CA SER A 346 -17.45 -8.90 -4.36
C SER A 346 -18.79 -8.65 -3.70
N ASN A 347 -18.95 -9.12 -2.46
CA ASN A 347 -20.11 -8.90 -1.59
C ASN A 347 -19.73 -8.20 -0.28
N SER A 348 -18.46 -7.89 -0.08
CA SER A 348 -17.93 -7.23 1.11
C SER A 348 -16.83 -6.25 0.74
N PHE A 349 -16.66 -5.18 1.51
CA PHE A 349 -15.48 -4.30 1.48
C PHE A 349 -14.22 -5.01 2.04
N PHE A 350 -14.41 -6.10 2.77
CA PHE A 350 -13.34 -6.91 3.38
C PHE A 350 -13.18 -8.26 2.70
N THR A 351 -13.49 -8.35 1.40
CA THR A 351 -13.40 -9.58 0.63
C THR A 351 -12.03 -10.25 0.80
N ASN A 352 -12.04 -11.58 0.95
CA ASN A 352 -10.84 -12.41 1.17
C ASN A 352 -10.14 -12.19 2.51
N SER A 353 -10.86 -11.71 3.52
CA SER A 353 -10.36 -11.61 4.90
C SER A 353 -11.40 -12.15 5.90
N GLU A 354 -10.96 -12.43 7.12
CA GLU A 354 -11.81 -12.82 8.23
C GLU A 354 -12.81 -11.73 8.67
N MET A 355 -12.59 -10.48 8.24
CA MET A 355 -13.50 -9.38 8.50
C MET A 355 -14.72 -9.37 7.56
N ALA A 356 -14.73 -10.19 6.51
CA ALA A 356 -15.85 -10.30 5.61
C ALA A 356 -16.99 -11.05 6.31
N ALA A 357 -18.07 -10.35 6.64
CA ALA A 357 -19.24 -10.96 7.27
C ALA A 357 -19.88 -12.00 6.35
N THR A 358 -20.23 -13.15 6.91
CA THR A 358 -20.88 -14.26 6.22
C THR A 358 -22.03 -14.84 7.06
N GLY A 359 -23.10 -15.30 6.41
CA GLY A 359 -24.23 -15.90 7.10
C GLY A 359 -24.94 -14.92 8.03
N LYS A 360 -25.40 -15.41 9.19
CA LYS A 360 -26.02 -14.62 10.26
C LYS A 360 -25.01 -14.38 11.38
N PRO A 361 -25.07 -13.25 12.09
CA PRO A 361 -24.20 -13.00 13.23
C PRO A 361 -24.43 -14.05 14.33
N GLN A 362 -23.35 -14.47 14.99
CA GLN A 362 -23.37 -15.48 16.04
C GLN A 362 -22.45 -15.11 17.21
N GLY A 363 -22.61 -15.80 18.34
CA GLY A 363 -21.69 -15.70 19.47
C GLY A 363 -21.47 -14.28 20.00
N ALA A 364 -20.21 -13.84 20.07
CA ALA A 364 -19.83 -12.52 20.56
C ALA A 364 -20.28 -11.39 19.63
N GLU A 365 -20.20 -11.60 18.32
CA GLU A 365 -20.68 -10.65 17.31
C GLU A 365 -22.18 -10.35 17.49
N LEU A 366 -23.01 -11.38 17.61
CA LEU A 366 -24.45 -11.20 17.83
C LEU A 366 -24.74 -10.41 19.11
N LYS A 367 -24.04 -10.71 20.22
CA LYS A 367 -24.19 -9.98 21.49
C LYS A 367 -23.81 -8.51 21.33
N LEU A 368 -22.72 -8.22 20.64
CA LEU A 368 -22.29 -6.85 20.34
C LEU A 368 -23.33 -6.10 19.52
N LEU A 369 -23.81 -6.68 18.43
CA LEU A 369 -24.84 -6.09 17.57
C LEU A 369 -26.15 -5.86 18.32
N GLN A 370 -26.57 -6.79 19.16
CA GLN A 370 -27.77 -6.63 20.02
C GLN A 370 -27.62 -5.45 21.01
N SER A 371 -26.40 -5.17 21.49
CA SER A 371 -26.16 -4.05 22.41
C SER A 371 -26.38 -2.68 21.78
N LEU A 372 -26.38 -2.60 20.42
CA LEU A 372 -26.64 -1.36 19.67
C LEU A 372 -28.16 -1.05 19.56
N GLY A 373 -29.01 -1.98 19.98
CA GLY A 373 -30.46 -1.76 20.11
C GLY A 373 -31.12 -1.29 18.82
N ASN A 374 -31.97 -0.27 18.94
CA ASN A 374 -32.78 0.25 17.82
C ASN A 374 -31.98 1.04 16.77
N THR A 375 -30.67 1.17 16.91
CA THR A 375 -29.82 1.84 15.90
C THR A 375 -29.55 0.97 14.69
N LEU A 376 -29.81 -0.36 14.79
CA LEU A 376 -29.62 -1.33 13.72
C LEU A 376 -30.95 -1.69 13.05
N ASP A 377 -30.85 -1.92 11.72
CA ASP A 377 -31.94 -2.62 11.03
C ASP A 377 -32.08 -4.04 11.60
N PRO A 378 -33.28 -4.46 12.04
CA PRO A 378 -33.51 -5.82 12.54
C PRO A 378 -33.08 -6.93 11.58
N ALA A 379 -33.04 -6.67 10.28
CA ALA A 379 -32.55 -7.60 9.27
C ALA A 379 -31.10 -8.02 9.53
N VAL A 380 -30.25 -7.11 10.03
CA VAL A 380 -28.85 -7.40 10.37
C VAL A 380 -28.72 -8.53 11.41
N LEU A 381 -29.65 -8.60 12.35
CA LEU A 381 -29.64 -9.63 13.41
C LEU A 381 -30.26 -10.96 12.96
N ASN A 382 -31.23 -10.92 12.04
CA ASN A 382 -32.13 -12.03 11.77
C ASN A 382 -31.95 -12.67 10.40
N GLN A 383 -31.30 -11.97 9.46
CA GLN A 383 -31.07 -12.45 8.10
C GLN A 383 -29.58 -12.69 7.84
N PRO A 384 -29.25 -13.61 6.92
CA PRO A 384 -27.86 -13.72 6.46
C PRO A 384 -27.46 -12.46 5.69
N VAL A 385 -26.14 -12.20 5.65
CA VAL A 385 -25.58 -11.15 4.79
C VAL A 385 -26.10 -11.34 3.37
N PRO A 386 -26.69 -10.30 2.75
CA PRO A 386 -27.28 -10.43 1.41
C PRO A 386 -26.21 -10.69 0.36
N GLU A 387 -26.43 -11.73 -0.44
CA GLU A 387 -25.58 -12.00 -1.61
C GLU A 387 -26.05 -11.14 -2.80
N PRO A 388 -25.12 -10.69 -3.65
CA PRO A 388 -25.48 -9.99 -4.88
C PRO A 388 -26.34 -10.90 -5.78
N PRO A 389 -27.31 -10.32 -6.54
CA PRO A 389 -28.11 -11.09 -7.49
C PRO A 389 -27.21 -11.80 -8.50
N GLN A 390 -27.52 -13.06 -8.79
CA GLN A 390 -26.83 -13.88 -9.77
C GLN A 390 -27.66 -14.01 -11.03
N THR A 391 -26.99 -14.13 -12.19
CA THR A 391 -27.62 -14.43 -13.45
C THR A 391 -27.57 -15.94 -13.72
N ASP A 392 -28.71 -16.57 -13.84
CA ASP A 392 -28.80 -17.99 -14.21
C ASP A 392 -28.35 -18.21 -15.66
N PRO A 393 -27.41 -19.12 -15.94
CA PRO A 393 -26.89 -19.36 -17.28
C PRO A 393 -27.95 -19.79 -18.31
N LYS A 394 -29.05 -20.41 -17.84
CA LYS A 394 -30.13 -20.92 -18.71
C LYS A 394 -31.15 -19.84 -19.06
N THR A 395 -31.56 -19.05 -18.08
CA THR A 395 -32.60 -18.01 -18.25
C THR A 395 -32.04 -16.63 -18.57
N GLY A 396 -30.74 -16.45 -18.39
CA GLY A 396 -30.05 -15.18 -18.57
C GLY A 396 -30.50 -14.11 -17.56
N ILE A 397 -30.19 -12.85 -17.83
CA ILE A 397 -30.49 -11.72 -16.93
C ILE A 397 -31.98 -11.32 -16.89
N ARG A 398 -32.82 -11.83 -17.79
CA ARG A 398 -34.23 -11.40 -17.91
C ARG A 398 -35.01 -11.41 -16.59
N PRO A 399 -34.94 -12.44 -15.73
CA PRO A 399 -35.62 -12.44 -14.43
C PRO A 399 -35.22 -11.26 -13.55
N ASN A 400 -33.93 -10.94 -13.53
CA ASN A 400 -33.37 -9.83 -12.74
C ASN A 400 -33.83 -8.48 -13.29
N LEU A 401 -33.90 -8.32 -14.62
CA LEU A 401 -34.44 -7.10 -15.25
C LEU A 401 -35.91 -6.89 -14.94
N LEU A 402 -36.70 -7.95 -14.79
CA LEU A 402 -38.12 -7.83 -14.37
C LEU A 402 -38.22 -7.34 -12.91
N LYS A 403 -37.35 -7.84 -12.02
CA LYS A 403 -37.24 -7.34 -10.64
C LYS A 403 -36.79 -5.87 -10.62
N ALA A 404 -35.75 -5.52 -11.39
CA ALA A 404 -35.27 -4.16 -11.52
C ALA A 404 -36.39 -3.19 -11.98
N ARG A 405 -37.17 -3.62 -12.97
CA ARG A 405 -38.31 -2.85 -13.44
C ARG A 405 -39.37 -2.62 -12.33
N ALA A 406 -39.72 -3.68 -11.60
CA ALA A 406 -40.68 -3.56 -10.48
C ALA A 406 -40.18 -2.60 -9.39
N LEU A 407 -38.85 -2.63 -9.08
CA LEU A 407 -38.24 -1.69 -8.14
C LEU A 407 -38.33 -0.24 -8.64
N LEU A 408 -38.06 0.01 -9.93
CA LEU A 408 -38.17 1.34 -10.52
C LEU A 408 -39.63 1.84 -10.55
N GLU A 409 -40.60 0.96 -10.86
CA GLU A 409 -42.00 1.29 -10.80
C GLU A 409 -42.45 1.66 -9.37
N LYS A 410 -41.94 0.93 -8.36
CA LYS A 410 -42.16 1.23 -6.94
C LYS A 410 -41.50 2.54 -6.51
N ALA A 411 -40.38 2.91 -7.15
CA ALA A 411 -39.69 4.18 -6.94
C ALA A 411 -40.40 5.37 -7.63
N GLY A 412 -41.49 5.13 -8.37
CA GLY A 412 -42.27 6.19 -9.03
C GLY A 412 -42.03 6.32 -10.53
N TYR A 413 -41.08 5.58 -11.10
CA TYR A 413 -40.79 5.64 -12.54
C TYR A 413 -41.83 4.90 -13.35
N ARG A 414 -42.08 5.38 -14.58
CA ARG A 414 -43.02 4.78 -15.53
C ARG A 414 -42.40 4.71 -16.91
N TYR A 415 -42.75 3.68 -17.63
CA TYR A 415 -42.35 3.54 -19.03
C TYR A 415 -43.37 4.30 -19.91
N LYS A 416 -42.92 5.34 -20.61
CA LYS A 416 -43.70 6.08 -21.58
C LYS A 416 -42.93 6.16 -22.90
N ASN A 417 -43.55 5.73 -24.00
CA ASN A 417 -42.96 5.81 -25.34
C ASN A 417 -41.51 5.23 -25.43
N GLY A 418 -41.27 4.08 -24.77
CA GLY A 418 -39.96 3.42 -24.76
C GLY A 418 -38.91 4.04 -23.86
N LYS A 419 -39.27 5.09 -23.11
CA LYS A 419 -38.39 5.74 -22.13
C LYS A 419 -38.88 5.56 -20.71
N LEU A 420 -37.97 5.41 -19.79
CA LEU A 420 -38.24 5.45 -18.36
C LEU A 420 -38.30 6.91 -17.92
N THR A 421 -39.42 7.33 -17.33
CA THR A 421 -39.70 8.73 -16.91
C THR A 421 -40.22 8.78 -15.50
#